data_81076dcb2f235d92744cdd9aa7e41539
#
_entry.id   81076dcb2f235d92744cdd9aa7e41539
#
_cell.length_a   1.000
_cell.length_b   1.000
_cell.length_c   1.000
_cell.angle_alpha   90.00
_cell.angle_beta   90.00
_cell.angle_gamma   90.00
#
_symmetry.space_group_name_H-M   'P 1'
#
loop_
_entity.id
_entity.type
_entity.pdbx_description
1 polymer ?
#
loop_
_entity_poly.entity_id
_entity_poly.type
_entity_poly.pdbx_seq_one_letter_code
_entity_poly.pdbx_strand_id
1 'polypeptide(L)'
;APLQLVHSDLCGPLPVASFSGCKYFLTFIDDFSRRTWVYFLKLKSEVFNTFLAFKVFVEKQSGHQILKLRTDNGGEYVKNTFINFCTENGIQMQHTVPYTPQQNGVAERKNRTLKEMANCMLQSKGLSLSFWAEAINCANYIINRTPTRVLENITPEEAWSSIKPDVSHFRVFGSEAWAHIPDEKHKALEPKSEKCIFVGYSEYVKGYRCIPLKSKNVLIRRDVKFAENILAYEPSSANVPRLSIPSTSENISSSDDDSEDDNPHPPSQD
;
A
#
# COMPACT_ATOMS: atom_id res chain seq x y z
N ALA A 1 -7.37 0.62 -21.69
CA ALA A 1 -6.30 1.62 -21.65
C ALA A 1 -6.07 2.07 -20.20
N PRO A 2 -4.91 2.62 -19.86
CA PRO A 2 -4.65 3.19 -18.54
C PRO A 2 -5.68 4.24 -18.15
N LEU A 3 -5.97 4.33 -16.83
CA LEU A 3 -6.85 5.32 -16.21
C LEU A 3 -8.34 5.27 -16.60
N GLN A 4 -8.79 4.27 -17.37
CA GLN A 4 -10.23 4.09 -17.64
C GLN A 4 -11.02 3.78 -16.37
N LEU A 5 -10.40 3.08 -15.43
CA LEU A 5 -10.95 2.81 -14.10
C LEU A 5 -9.81 2.81 -13.08
N VAL A 6 -9.94 3.64 -12.05
CA VAL A 6 -9.06 3.68 -10.91
C VAL A 6 -9.84 3.20 -9.68
N HIS A 7 -9.28 2.23 -8.96
CA HIS A 7 -9.80 1.83 -7.65
C HIS A 7 -9.08 2.61 -6.56
N SER A 8 -9.81 2.99 -5.53
CA SER A 8 -9.24 3.66 -4.36
C SER A 8 -9.81 3.08 -3.07
N ASP A 9 -8.96 3.01 -2.05
CA ASP A 9 -9.35 2.57 -0.71
C ASP A 9 -8.44 3.18 0.35
N LEU A 10 -9.04 3.61 1.46
CA LEU A 10 -8.34 4.18 2.60
C LEU A 10 -8.24 3.17 3.74
N CYS A 11 -7.03 2.75 4.05
CA CYS A 11 -6.77 1.81 5.13
C CYS A 11 -6.29 2.52 6.41
N GLY A 12 -6.92 2.20 7.54
CA GLY A 12 -6.57 2.72 8.86
C GLY A 12 -7.78 3.20 9.66
N PRO A 13 -7.58 3.75 10.89
CA PRO A 13 -6.27 4.09 11.46
C PRO A 13 -5.47 2.85 11.86
N LEU A 14 -4.17 2.87 11.61
CA LEU A 14 -3.28 1.82 12.07
C LEU A 14 -2.96 2.00 13.56
N PRO A 15 -2.69 0.91 14.31
CA PRO A 15 -2.53 0.95 15.76
C PRO A 15 -1.39 1.85 16.24
N VAL A 16 -0.33 1.98 15.43
CA VAL A 16 0.85 2.79 15.73
C VAL A 16 1.05 3.82 14.64
N ALA A 17 1.32 5.06 15.00
CA ALA A 17 1.69 6.08 14.03
C ALA A 17 3.06 5.76 13.40
N SER A 18 3.23 6.08 12.12
CA SER A 18 4.53 5.96 11.45
C SER A 18 5.53 6.98 12.00
N PHE A 19 6.80 6.88 11.60
CA PHE A 19 7.82 7.88 11.96
C PHE A 19 7.44 9.31 11.56
N SER A 20 6.70 9.48 10.47
CA SER A 20 6.20 10.77 10.00
C SER A 20 4.86 11.17 10.63
N GLY A 21 4.32 10.37 11.57
CA GLY A 21 3.07 10.62 12.27
C GLY A 21 1.82 10.23 11.48
N CYS A 22 1.94 9.52 10.38
CA CYS A 22 0.81 9.04 9.60
C CYS A 22 0.09 7.89 10.31
N LYS A 23 -1.23 7.85 10.20
CA LYS A 23 -2.11 6.81 10.76
C LYS A 23 -2.87 6.03 9.69
N TYR A 24 -2.86 6.51 8.46
CA TYR A 24 -3.59 5.93 7.34
C TYR A 24 -2.67 5.77 6.14
N PHE A 25 -3.01 4.85 5.25
CA PHE A 25 -2.49 4.85 3.89
C PHE A 25 -3.63 4.74 2.89
N LEU A 26 -3.52 5.48 1.82
CA LEU A 26 -4.46 5.56 0.71
C LEU A 26 -3.83 4.88 -0.50
N THR A 27 -4.59 4.01 -1.16
CA THR A 27 -4.16 3.37 -2.41
C THR A 27 -4.98 3.86 -3.58
N PHE A 28 -4.32 4.07 -4.71
CA PHE A 28 -4.94 4.17 -6.04
C PHE A 28 -4.38 3.06 -6.91
N ILE A 29 -5.27 2.35 -7.62
CA ILE A 29 -4.91 1.21 -8.45
C ILE A 29 -5.54 1.38 -9.81
N ASP A 30 -4.71 1.48 -10.84
CA ASP A 30 -5.19 1.44 -12.22
C ASP A 30 -5.66 0.03 -12.58
N ASP A 31 -6.89 -0.10 -13.04
CA ASP A 31 -7.49 -1.41 -13.33
C ASP A 31 -6.81 -2.10 -14.52
N PHE A 32 -6.34 -1.34 -15.50
CA PHE A 32 -5.69 -1.86 -16.69
C PHE A 32 -4.30 -2.43 -16.37
N SER A 33 -3.42 -1.63 -15.79
CA SER A 33 -2.03 -2.00 -15.53
C SER A 33 -1.82 -2.69 -14.18
N ARG A 34 -2.80 -2.65 -13.30
CA ARG A 34 -2.67 -3.07 -11.88
C ARG A 34 -1.62 -2.28 -11.11
N ARG A 35 -1.03 -1.23 -11.70
CA ARG A 35 -0.10 -0.35 -11.01
C ARG A 35 -0.77 0.31 -9.82
N THR A 36 -0.06 0.33 -8.70
CA THR A 36 -0.56 0.83 -7.43
C THR A 36 0.29 1.99 -6.96
N TRP A 37 -0.35 3.06 -6.54
CA TRP A 37 0.26 4.20 -5.85
C TRP A 37 -0.22 4.21 -4.41
N VAL A 38 0.68 4.49 -3.47
CA VAL A 38 0.40 4.53 -2.03
C VAL A 38 0.77 5.90 -1.49
N TYR A 39 -0.14 6.49 -0.72
CA TYR A 39 0.05 7.76 -0.02
C TYR A 39 -0.19 7.57 1.47
N PHE A 40 0.62 8.22 2.30
CA PHE A 40 0.54 8.12 3.75
C PHE A 40 -0.06 9.40 4.33
N LEU A 41 -1.14 9.24 5.12
CA LEU A 41 -1.95 10.35 5.60
C LEU A 41 -1.98 10.38 7.12
N LYS A 42 -2.00 11.59 7.69
CA LYS A 42 -2.22 11.80 9.12
C LYS A 42 -3.71 11.79 9.46
N LEU A 43 -4.53 12.36 8.59
CA LEU A 43 -5.96 12.54 8.76
C LEU A 43 -6.72 12.03 7.52
N LYS A 44 -7.92 11.47 7.73
CA LYS A 44 -8.83 11.07 6.64
C LYS A 44 -9.23 12.25 5.74
N SER A 45 -9.25 13.47 6.28
CA SER A 45 -9.59 14.68 5.51
C SER A 45 -8.60 15.02 4.40
N GLU A 46 -7.39 14.43 4.42
CA GLU A 46 -6.37 14.65 3.40
C GLU A 46 -6.62 13.88 2.10
N VAL A 47 -7.59 12.92 2.08
CA VAL A 47 -7.89 12.07 0.92
C VAL A 47 -8.18 12.88 -0.33
N PHE A 48 -9.02 13.91 -0.23
CA PHE A 48 -9.40 14.73 -1.38
C PHE A 48 -8.18 15.45 -1.99
N ASN A 49 -7.39 16.13 -1.19
CA ASN A 49 -6.20 16.83 -1.67
C ASN A 49 -5.17 15.86 -2.27
N THR A 50 -5.05 14.67 -1.68
CA THR A 50 -4.18 13.61 -2.21
C THR A 50 -4.67 13.10 -3.56
N PHE A 51 -5.99 12.95 -3.73
CA PHE A 51 -6.58 12.59 -5.02
C PHE A 51 -6.32 13.66 -6.09
N LEU A 52 -6.43 14.95 -5.77
CA LEU A 52 -6.11 16.04 -6.69
C LEU A 52 -4.67 15.94 -7.19
N ALA A 53 -3.71 15.78 -6.27
CA ALA A 53 -2.30 15.64 -6.62
C ALA A 53 -2.03 14.39 -7.46
N PHE A 54 -2.63 13.25 -7.07
CA PHE A 54 -2.55 11.99 -7.81
C PHE A 54 -3.08 12.14 -9.23
N LYS A 55 -4.30 12.71 -9.40
CA LYS A 55 -4.91 12.93 -10.72
C LYS A 55 -3.98 13.71 -11.65
N VAL A 56 -3.51 14.87 -11.20
CA VAL A 56 -2.60 15.70 -11.99
C VAL A 56 -1.34 14.94 -12.39
N PHE A 57 -0.77 14.20 -11.45
CA PHE A 57 0.46 13.43 -11.68
C PHE A 57 0.27 12.33 -12.73
N VAL A 58 -0.73 11.45 -12.54
CA VAL A 58 -0.90 10.27 -13.40
C VAL A 58 -1.41 10.63 -14.79
N GLU A 59 -2.27 11.64 -14.91
CA GLU A 59 -2.76 12.12 -16.21
C GLU A 59 -1.64 12.76 -17.04
N LYS A 60 -0.78 13.54 -16.39
CA LYS A 60 0.39 14.13 -17.07
C LYS A 60 1.42 13.07 -17.47
N GLN A 61 1.61 12.04 -16.64
CA GLN A 61 2.56 10.96 -16.89
C GLN A 61 2.11 10.04 -18.03
N SER A 62 0.82 9.69 -18.06
CA SER A 62 0.27 8.71 -19.01
C SER A 62 -0.27 9.33 -20.30
N GLY A 63 -0.60 10.63 -20.30
CA GLY A 63 -1.34 11.28 -21.38
C GLY A 63 -2.83 10.88 -21.46
N HIS A 64 -3.34 10.11 -20.48
CA HIS A 64 -4.73 9.71 -20.39
C HIS A 64 -5.42 10.43 -19.23
N GLN A 65 -6.76 10.51 -19.27
CA GLN A 65 -7.58 11.07 -18.20
C GLN A 65 -8.22 9.94 -17.38
N ILE A 66 -8.43 10.19 -16.09
CA ILE A 66 -9.23 9.31 -15.23
C ILE A 66 -10.69 9.43 -15.66
N LEU A 67 -11.29 8.33 -16.14
CA LEU A 67 -12.69 8.30 -16.56
C LEU A 67 -13.61 7.84 -15.43
N LYS A 68 -13.17 6.88 -14.63
CA LYS A 68 -13.97 6.32 -13.53
C LYS A 68 -13.12 6.15 -12.28
N LEU A 69 -13.71 6.49 -11.14
CA LEU A 69 -13.13 6.27 -9.83
C LEU A 69 -14.05 5.34 -9.04
N ARG A 70 -13.55 4.15 -8.65
CA ARG A 70 -14.28 3.20 -7.83
C ARG A 70 -13.74 3.23 -6.41
N THR A 71 -14.67 3.46 -5.46
CA THR A 71 -14.37 3.56 -4.03
C THR A 71 -15.42 2.79 -3.23
N ASP A 72 -15.14 2.58 -1.96
CA ASP A 72 -16.19 2.26 -1.00
C ASP A 72 -17.09 3.50 -0.70
N ASN A 73 -18.06 3.33 0.22
CA ASN A 73 -18.90 4.42 0.69
C ASN A 73 -18.28 5.19 1.88
N GLY A 74 -16.96 5.22 1.98
CA GLY A 74 -16.27 5.96 3.03
C GLY A 74 -16.63 7.45 3.03
N GLY A 75 -16.81 8.03 4.22
CA GLY A 75 -17.22 9.44 4.38
C GLY A 75 -16.26 10.43 3.72
N GLU A 76 -15.03 10.05 3.44
CA GLU A 76 -14.03 10.81 2.72
C GLU A 76 -14.36 11.01 1.24
N TYR A 77 -15.05 10.04 0.60
CA TYR A 77 -15.40 10.05 -0.83
C TYR A 77 -16.81 10.61 -1.12
N VAL A 78 -17.71 10.58 -0.13
CA VAL A 78 -19.11 11.03 -0.31
C VAL A 78 -19.33 12.50 0.00
N LYS A 79 -18.27 13.26 0.31
CA LYS A 79 -18.39 14.70 0.52
C LYS A 79 -18.73 15.43 -0.77
N ASN A 80 -19.63 16.41 -0.68
CA ASN A 80 -20.05 17.20 -1.85
C ASN A 80 -18.87 17.82 -2.62
N THR A 81 -17.81 18.25 -1.90
CA THR A 81 -16.60 18.80 -2.55
C THR A 81 -15.91 17.77 -3.46
N PHE A 82 -15.87 16.50 -3.05
CA PHE A 82 -15.27 15.43 -3.85
C PHE A 82 -16.16 15.09 -5.05
N ILE A 83 -17.47 14.92 -4.81
CA ILE A 83 -18.45 14.58 -5.83
C ILE A 83 -18.51 15.68 -6.90
N ASN A 84 -18.63 16.95 -6.49
CA ASN A 84 -18.68 18.09 -7.41
C ASN A 84 -17.42 18.17 -8.27
N PHE A 85 -16.24 18.02 -7.66
CA PHE A 85 -14.98 17.99 -8.40
C PHE A 85 -14.95 16.88 -9.46
N CYS A 86 -15.36 15.66 -9.10
CA CYS A 86 -15.42 14.55 -10.06
C CYS A 86 -16.38 14.84 -11.21
N THR A 87 -17.57 15.39 -10.91
CA THR A 87 -18.56 15.76 -11.91
C THR A 87 -18.04 16.84 -12.87
N GLU A 88 -17.43 17.89 -12.34
CA GLU A 88 -16.84 19.00 -13.12
C GLU A 88 -15.68 18.52 -14.02
N ASN A 89 -14.96 17.49 -13.61
CA ASN A 89 -13.87 16.90 -14.39
C ASN A 89 -14.29 15.69 -15.24
N GLY A 90 -15.60 15.38 -15.34
CA GLY A 90 -16.09 14.25 -16.13
C GLY A 90 -15.70 12.88 -15.59
N ILE A 91 -15.39 12.76 -14.30
CA ILE A 91 -15.03 11.50 -13.65
C ILE A 91 -16.28 10.83 -13.08
N GLN A 92 -16.62 9.67 -13.61
CA GLN A 92 -17.74 8.87 -13.09
C GLN A 92 -17.35 8.23 -11.76
N MET A 93 -17.99 8.63 -10.67
CA MET A 93 -17.83 7.93 -9.40
C MET A 93 -18.66 6.64 -9.37
N GLN A 94 -18.03 5.54 -8.97
CA GLN A 94 -18.65 4.24 -8.77
C GLN A 94 -18.48 3.84 -7.30
N HIS A 95 -19.52 4.07 -6.51
CA HIS A 95 -19.58 3.58 -5.14
C HIS A 95 -20.02 2.11 -5.12
N THR A 96 -19.46 1.32 -4.20
CA THR A 96 -19.96 -0.04 -3.96
C THR A 96 -21.38 0.03 -3.39
N VAL A 97 -22.25 -0.88 -3.82
CA VAL A 97 -23.58 -0.99 -3.21
C VAL A 97 -23.41 -1.38 -1.74
N PRO A 98 -24.17 -0.79 -0.80
CA PRO A 98 -24.16 -1.21 0.60
C PRO A 98 -24.30 -2.73 0.71
N TYR A 99 -23.52 -3.37 1.57
CA TYR A 99 -23.48 -4.82 1.79
C TYR A 99 -22.92 -5.68 0.63
N THR A 100 -22.25 -5.07 -0.36
CA THR A 100 -21.54 -5.81 -1.42
C THR A 100 -20.05 -5.42 -1.47
N PRO A 101 -19.24 -5.82 -0.47
CA PRO A 101 -17.81 -5.49 -0.40
C PRO A 101 -17.04 -6.04 -1.61
N GLN A 102 -17.55 -7.07 -2.27
CA GLN A 102 -16.93 -7.69 -3.45
C GLN A 102 -16.65 -6.73 -4.60
N GLN A 103 -17.38 -5.60 -4.70
CA GLN A 103 -17.21 -4.61 -5.78
C GLN A 103 -15.91 -3.77 -5.62
N ASN A 104 -15.38 -3.58 -4.41
CA ASN A 104 -14.06 -2.95 -4.17
C ASN A 104 -12.94 -3.97 -3.89
N GLY A 105 -13.20 -5.25 -4.16
CA GLY A 105 -12.30 -6.35 -3.84
C GLY A 105 -10.89 -6.25 -4.47
N VAL A 106 -10.69 -5.41 -5.49
CA VAL A 106 -9.36 -5.14 -6.06
C VAL A 106 -8.52 -4.36 -5.06
N ALA A 107 -9.04 -3.24 -4.54
CA ALA A 107 -8.34 -2.38 -3.60
C ALA A 107 -8.18 -3.06 -2.23
N GLU A 108 -9.22 -3.72 -1.72
CA GLU A 108 -9.16 -4.44 -0.45
C GLU A 108 -8.12 -5.56 -0.45
N ARG A 109 -8.09 -6.41 -1.51
CA ARG A 109 -7.06 -7.45 -1.65
C ARG A 109 -5.67 -6.87 -1.77
N LYS A 110 -5.50 -5.77 -2.51
CA LYS A 110 -4.22 -5.09 -2.63
C LYS A 110 -3.75 -4.57 -1.27
N ASN A 111 -4.62 -3.91 -0.52
CA ASN A 111 -4.31 -3.40 0.82
C ASN A 111 -3.97 -4.52 1.81
N ARG A 112 -4.66 -5.67 1.71
CA ARG A 112 -4.31 -6.87 2.49
C ARG A 112 -2.90 -7.34 2.15
N THR A 113 -2.59 -7.53 0.87
CA THR A 113 -1.26 -7.98 0.40
C THR A 113 -0.16 -7.02 0.85
N LEU A 114 -0.37 -5.70 0.72
CA LEU A 114 0.59 -4.70 1.19
C LEU A 114 0.85 -4.80 2.69
N LYS A 115 -0.21 -4.96 3.51
CA LYS A 115 -0.08 -5.14 4.96
C LYS A 115 0.65 -6.42 5.33
N GLU A 116 0.32 -7.54 4.69
CA GLU A 116 0.96 -8.83 4.92
C GLU A 116 2.45 -8.78 4.58
N MET A 117 2.82 -8.24 3.42
CA MET A 117 4.22 -8.07 3.03
C MET A 117 4.97 -7.15 3.98
N ALA A 118 4.39 -6.00 4.34
CA ALA A 118 5.00 -5.07 5.29
C ALA A 118 5.23 -5.75 6.66
N ASN A 119 4.24 -6.50 7.14
CA ASN A 119 4.35 -7.22 8.40
C ASN A 119 5.48 -8.29 8.36
N CYS A 120 5.56 -9.07 7.27
CA CYS A 120 6.67 -10.01 7.06
C CYS A 120 8.02 -9.31 7.04
N MET A 121 8.14 -8.16 6.34
CA MET A 121 9.37 -7.37 6.28
C MET A 121 9.80 -6.87 7.67
N LEU A 122 8.86 -6.36 8.46
CA LEU A 122 9.14 -5.87 9.80
C LEU A 122 9.55 -6.99 10.75
N GLN A 123 8.80 -8.10 10.74
CA GLN A 123 9.06 -9.24 11.63
C GLN A 123 10.38 -9.93 11.30
N SER A 124 10.71 -10.11 10.02
CA SER A 124 11.95 -10.80 9.60
C SER A 124 13.22 -10.08 10.06
N LYS A 125 13.13 -8.79 10.36
CA LYS A 125 14.24 -7.94 10.80
C LYS A 125 14.07 -7.40 12.23
N GLY A 126 13.02 -7.82 12.95
CA GLY A 126 12.75 -7.35 14.31
C GLY A 126 12.52 -5.83 14.42
N LEU A 127 12.04 -5.19 13.35
CA LEU A 127 11.86 -3.75 13.31
C LEU A 127 10.58 -3.33 14.03
N SER A 128 10.60 -2.15 14.65
CA SER A 128 9.44 -1.53 15.28
C SER A 128 8.30 -1.33 14.27
N LEU A 129 7.06 -1.47 14.75
CA LEU A 129 5.86 -1.18 13.95
C LEU A 129 5.82 0.24 13.39
N SER A 130 6.52 1.21 14.00
CA SER A 130 6.59 2.59 13.47
C SER A 130 7.21 2.70 12.07
N PHE A 131 7.90 1.65 11.59
CA PHE A 131 8.41 1.56 10.22
C PHE A 131 7.37 1.11 9.19
N TRP A 132 6.11 0.87 9.58
CA TRP A 132 5.08 0.33 8.71
C TRP A 132 4.90 1.11 7.39
N ALA A 133 5.00 2.44 7.43
CA ALA A 133 4.83 3.25 6.23
C ALA A 133 5.96 3.02 5.22
N GLU A 134 7.20 2.91 5.67
CA GLU A 134 8.34 2.57 4.82
C GLU A 134 8.24 1.14 4.30
N ALA A 135 7.79 0.20 5.14
CA ALA A 135 7.60 -1.19 4.74
C ALA A 135 6.49 -1.33 3.67
N ILE A 136 5.35 -0.64 3.82
CA ILE A 136 4.28 -0.61 2.81
C ILE A 136 4.79 0.06 1.51
N ASN A 137 5.55 1.14 1.61
CA ASN A 137 6.13 1.80 0.45
C ASN A 137 7.08 0.88 -0.31
N CYS A 138 7.96 0.17 0.41
CA CYS A 138 8.86 -0.82 -0.17
C CYS A 138 8.09 -1.99 -0.79
N ALA A 139 7.07 -2.51 -0.11
CA ALA A 139 6.20 -3.57 -0.62
C ALA A 139 5.50 -3.14 -1.93
N ASN A 140 4.98 -1.92 -1.97
CA ASN A 140 4.35 -1.37 -3.17
C ASN A 140 5.34 -1.26 -4.35
N TYR A 141 6.55 -0.78 -4.08
CA TYR A 141 7.62 -0.70 -5.08
C TYR A 141 7.94 -2.07 -5.67
N ILE A 142 8.04 -3.10 -4.83
CA ILE A 142 8.31 -4.48 -5.24
C ILE A 142 7.13 -5.06 -6.03
N ILE A 143 5.90 -4.93 -5.52
CA ILE A 143 4.69 -5.46 -6.19
C ILE A 143 4.52 -4.87 -7.59
N ASN A 144 4.76 -3.59 -7.77
CA ASN A 144 4.67 -2.96 -9.09
C ASN A 144 5.71 -3.51 -10.09
N ARG A 145 6.80 -4.11 -9.61
CA ARG A 145 7.89 -4.69 -10.41
C ARG A 145 7.94 -6.22 -10.38
N THR A 146 6.91 -6.85 -9.81
CA THR A 146 6.74 -8.31 -9.78
C THR A 146 5.67 -8.74 -10.79
N PRO A 147 5.93 -9.75 -11.64
CA PRO A 147 4.93 -10.29 -12.57
C PRO A 147 3.67 -10.74 -11.84
N THR A 148 2.53 -10.52 -12.46
CA THR A 148 1.23 -10.94 -11.91
C THR A 148 0.42 -11.74 -12.93
N ARG A 149 -0.28 -12.76 -12.45
CA ARG A 149 -1.13 -13.63 -13.29
C ARG A 149 -2.23 -12.86 -14.03
N VAL A 150 -2.75 -11.81 -13.42
CA VAL A 150 -3.82 -10.98 -14.01
C VAL A 150 -3.36 -10.25 -15.26
N LEU A 151 -2.05 -10.03 -15.41
CA LEU A 151 -1.42 -9.39 -16.57
C LEU A 151 -0.59 -10.41 -17.40
N GLU A 152 -0.98 -11.70 -17.40
CA GLU A 152 -0.30 -12.73 -18.17
C GLU A 152 1.23 -12.77 -17.93
N ASN A 153 1.61 -12.59 -16.65
CA ASN A 153 2.99 -12.62 -16.17
C ASN A 153 3.88 -11.42 -16.57
N ILE A 154 3.32 -10.32 -17.03
CA ILE A 154 4.05 -9.03 -17.06
C ILE A 154 3.91 -8.28 -15.75
N THR A 155 4.76 -7.28 -15.53
CA THR A 155 4.72 -6.48 -14.31
C THR A 155 3.76 -5.30 -14.45
N PRO A 156 3.14 -4.81 -13.35
CA PRO A 156 2.35 -3.58 -13.38
C PRO A 156 3.11 -2.37 -13.92
N GLU A 157 4.40 -2.25 -13.61
CA GLU A 157 5.27 -1.20 -14.13
C GLU A 157 5.42 -1.28 -15.65
N GLU A 158 5.63 -2.50 -16.18
CA GLU A 158 5.73 -2.75 -17.62
C GLU A 158 4.41 -2.47 -18.34
N ALA A 159 3.27 -2.91 -17.77
CA ALA A 159 1.95 -2.64 -18.34
C ALA A 159 1.61 -1.14 -18.35
N TRP A 160 2.15 -0.36 -17.40
CA TRP A 160 1.96 1.08 -17.32
C TRP A 160 2.90 1.87 -18.24
N SER A 161 4.19 1.55 -18.20
CA SER A 161 5.25 2.33 -18.88
C SER A 161 5.67 1.78 -20.23
N SER A 162 5.23 0.56 -20.56
CA SER A 162 5.72 -0.24 -21.70
C SER A 162 7.21 -0.58 -21.64
N ILE A 163 7.84 -0.40 -20.46
CA ILE A 163 9.26 -0.67 -20.24
C ILE A 163 9.40 -1.72 -19.15
N LYS A 164 10.07 -2.83 -19.46
CA LYS A 164 10.38 -3.87 -18.48
C LYS A 164 11.34 -3.33 -17.41
N PRO A 165 10.96 -3.37 -16.12
CA PRO A 165 11.79 -2.84 -15.05
C PRO A 165 13.01 -3.73 -14.81
N ASP A 166 14.18 -3.10 -14.56
CA ASP A 166 15.32 -3.77 -13.98
C ASP A 166 15.17 -3.87 -12.46
N VAL A 167 15.33 -5.08 -11.93
CA VAL A 167 15.22 -5.39 -10.50
C VAL A 167 16.55 -5.82 -9.86
N SER A 168 17.67 -5.72 -10.58
CA SER A 168 19.00 -6.08 -10.09
C SER A 168 19.44 -5.31 -8.85
N HIS A 169 18.85 -4.14 -8.64
CA HIS A 169 19.07 -3.27 -7.48
C HIS A 169 18.27 -3.67 -6.23
N PHE A 170 17.43 -4.71 -6.28
CA PHE A 170 16.64 -5.12 -5.10
C PHE A 170 17.55 -5.57 -3.97
N ARG A 171 17.16 -5.17 -2.74
CA ARG A 171 17.85 -5.49 -1.49
C ARG A 171 16.84 -5.87 -0.43
N VAL A 172 17.26 -6.62 0.57
CA VAL A 172 16.43 -7.09 1.67
C VAL A 172 16.05 -5.92 2.57
N PHE A 173 14.77 -5.64 2.73
CA PHE A 173 14.25 -4.59 3.62
C PHE A 173 14.75 -4.78 5.05
N GLY A 174 15.08 -3.69 5.72
CA GLY A 174 15.55 -3.71 7.09
C GLY A 174 17.01 -4.15 7.25
N SER A 175 17.74 -4.39 6.15
CA SER A 175 19.15 -4.71 6.24
C SER A 175 19.99 -3.54 6.73
N GLU A 176 21.03 -3.86 7.48
CA GLU A 176 22.08 -2.91 7.83
C GLU A 176 22.80 -2.42 6.57
N ALA A 177 23.03 -1.13 6.50
CA ALA A 177 23.62 -0.50 5.34
C ALA A 177 24.54 0.66 5.76
N TRP A 178 25.51 0.97 4.91
CA TRP A 178 26.40 2.12 5.05
C TRP A 178 26.21 3.05 3.85
N ALA A 179 25.59 4.20 4.13
CA ALA A 179 25.35 5.24 3.14
C ALA A 179 26.57 6.15 3.04
N HIS A 180 27.08 6.37 1.84
CA HIS A 180 28.21 7.28 1.61
C HIS A 180 27.82 8.72 1.97
N ILE A 181 28.70 9.41 2.71
CA ILE A 181 28.58 10.83 3.05
C ILE A 181 29.22 11.63 1.93
N PRO A 182 28.49 12.54 1.25
CA PRO A 182 29.08 13.37 0.19
C PRO A 182 30.28 14.17 0.69
N ASP A 183 31.30 14.30 -0.15
CA ASP A 183 32.57 14.97 0.21
C ASP A 183 32.36 16.41 0.70
N GLU A 184 31.32 17.10 0.22
CA GLU A 184 30.95 18.45 0.65
C GLU A 184 30.53 18.53 2.14
N LYS A 185 30.08 17.39 2.70
CA LYS A 185 29.64 17.27 4.11
C LYS A 185 30.65 16.52 4.98
N HIS A 186 31.77 16.08 4.38
CA HIS A 186 32.77 15.28 5.05
C HIS A 186 33.95 16.16 5.52
N LYS A 187 34.29 16.04 6.80
CA LYS A 187 35.50 16.69 7.35
C LYS A 187 36.67 15.70 7.36
N ALA A 188 37.89 16.23 7.26
CA ALA A 188 39.09 15.42 7.31
C ALA A 188 39.10 14.53 8.57
N LEU A 189 39.42 13.24 8.40
CA LEU A 189 39.47 12.19 9.44
C LEU A 189 38.09 11.70 9.96
N GLU A 190 36.97 12.23 9.48
CA GLU A 190 35.64 11.68 9.82
C GLU A 190 35.32 10.39 9.00
N PRO A 191 34.40 9.54 9.47
CA PRO A 191 33.95 8.37 8.71
C PRO A 191 33.32 8.78 7.37
N LYS A 192 33.71 8.17 6.26
CA LYS A 192 33.16 8.42 4.92
C LYS A 192 31.76 7.83 4.67
N SER A 193 31.24 7.10 5.64
CA SER A 193 29.92 6.48 5.53
C SER A 193 29.18 6.51 6.87
N GLU A 194 27.88 6.60 6.80
CA GLU A 194 26.99 6.58 7.96
C GLU A 194 26.24 5.24 8.00
N LYS A 195 26.23 4.62 9.19
CA LYS A 195 25.49 3.38 9.42
C LYS A 195 24.00 3.67 9.48
N CYS A 196 23.22 2.92 8.71
CA CYS A 196 21.77 3.12 8.56
C CYS A 196 21.04 1.79 8.36
N ILE A 197 19.72 1.84 8.42
CA ILE A 197 18.81 0.77 8.06
C ILE A 197 18.25 1.07 6.68
N PHE A 198 18.29 0.09 5.78
CA PHE A 198 17.64 0.19 4.48
C PHE A 198 16.13 0.04 4.61
N VAL A 199 15.36 1.01 4.07
CA VAL A 199 13.91 1.05 4.20
C VAL A 199 13.17 1.17 2.86
N GLY A 200 13.86 0.98 1.75
CA GLY A 200 13.22 0.94 0.44
C GLY A 200 13.90 1.78 -0.64
N TYR A 201 13.13 2.16 -1.63
CA TYR A 201 13.60 2.80 -2.86
C TYR A 201 12.94 4.17 -3.05
N SER A 202 13.63 5.08 -3.73
CA SER A 202 13.03 6.34 -4.17
C SER A 202 12.36 6.14 -5.53
N GLU A 203 11.15 6.68 -5.70
CA GLU A 203 10.44 6.69 -6.99
C GLU A 203 10.91 7.83 -7.91
N TYR A 204 11.50 8.88 -7.33
CA TYR A 204 11.83 10.11 -8.09
C TYR A 204 13.29 10.18 -8.54
N VAL A 205 14.16 9.51 -7.81
CA VAL A 205 15.61 9.48 -8.11
C VAL A 205 16.17 8.08 -7.94
N LYS A 206 17.17 7.72 -8.73
CA LYS A 206 17.87 6.44 -8.60
C LYS A 206 18.63 6.41 -7.27
N GLY A 207 18.01 5.85 -6.22
CA GLY A 207 18.63 5.81 -4.90
C GLY A 207 17.83 4.96 -3.90
N TYR A 208 18.54 4.55 -2.86
CA TYR A 208 18.04 3.79 -1.74
C TYR A 208 17.59 4.72 -0.63
N ARG A 209 16.44 4.41 -0.02
CA ARG A 209 15.94 5.08 1.18
C ARG A 209 16.55 4.41 2.40
N CYS A 210 17.23 5.18 3.21
CA CYS A 210 17.92 4.68 4.40
C CYS A 210 17.59 5.57 5.61
N ILE A 211 17.53 4.99 6.80
CA ILE A 211 17.36 5.72 8.06
C ILE A 211 18.62 5.55 8.89
N PRO A 212 19.40 6.61 9.17
CA PRO A 212 20.54 6.55 10.06
C PRO A 212 20.13 6.12 11.46
N LEU A 213 20.95 5.30 12.12
CA LEU A 213 20.66 4.82 13.48
C LEU A 213 20.52 5.95 14.52
N LYS A 214 21.16 7.09 14.26
CA LYS A 214 21.15 8.27 15.15
C LYS A 214 20.05 9.29 14.78
N SER A 215 19.31 9.07 13.70
CA SER A 215 18.32 10.02 13.18
C SER A 215 17.02 9.30 12.85
N LYS A 216 15.91 10.05 12.88
CA LYS A 216 14.60 9.56 12.39
C LYS A 216 14.29 10.02 10.96
N ASN A 217 15.21 10.72 10.30
CA ASN A 217 14.99 11.26 8.98
C ASN A 217 15.42 10.24 7.91
N VAL A 218 14.58 10.07 6.91
CA VAL A 218 14.93 9.23 5.75
C VAL A 218 15.94 9.97 4.88
N LEU A 219 17.06 9.31 4.58
CA LEU A 219 18.05 9.76 3.61
C LEU A 219 17.87 9.00 2.30
N ILE A 220 18.06 9.68 1.17
CA ILE A 220 18.15 9.03 -0.15
C ILE A 220 19.60 9.08 -0.59
N ARG A 221 20.17 7.91 -0.86
CA ARG A 221 21.58 7.75 -1.30
C ARG A 221 21.67 6.76 -2.44
N ARG A 222 22.54 7.06 -3.41
CA ARG A 222 22.83 6.14 -4.52
C ARG A 222 23.88 5.11 -4.09
N ASP A 223 24.94 5.58 -3.45
CA ASP A 223 26.10 4.78 -3.10
C ASP A 223 25.94 4.23 -1.67
N VAL A 224 25.48 2.98 -1.58
CA VAL A 224 25.17 2.29 -0.33
C VAL A 224 25.76 0.87 -0.37
N LYS A 225 26.47 0.49 0.69
CA LYS A 225 26.94 -0.88 0.91
C LYS A 225 25.98 -1.59 1.88
N PHE A 226 25.59 -2.82 1.57
CA PHE A 226 24.63 -3.61 2.33
C PHE A 226 25.26 -4.80 3.04
N ALA A 227 24.80 -5.11 4.26
CA ALA A 227 25.04 -6.35 4.97
C ALA A 227 23.71 -7.06 5.17
N GLU A 228 23.27 -7.79 4.16
CA GLU A 228 21.90 -8.38 4.14
C GLU A 228 21.73 -9.54 5.14
N ASN A 229 22.82 -10.19 5.54
CA ASN A 229 22.79 -11.34 6.45
C ASN A 229 22.77 -10.96 7.94
N ILE A 230 22.85 -9.68 8.28
CA ILE A 230 22.87 -9.19 9.66
C ILE A 230 21.50 -8.58 9.99
N LEU A 231 20.94 -8.91 11.16
CA LEU A 231 19.79 -8.21 11.70
C LEU A 231 20.18 -6.76 11.97
N ALA A 232 19.43 -5.81 11.44
CA ALA A 232 19.72 -4.38 11.61
C ALA A 232 19.39 -3.87 13.01
N TYR A 233 18.66 -4.65 13.81
CA TYR A 233 18.17 -4.28 15.13
C TYR A 233 18.14 -5.51 16.05
N GLU A 234 18.78 -5.42 17.20
CA GLU A 234 18.54 -6.36 18.29
C GLU A 234 17.22 -5.95 18.98
N PRO A 235 16.20 -6.82 19.02
CA PRO A 235 14.96 -6.48 19.71
C PRO A 235 15.27 -6.31 21.20
N SER A 236 15.13 -5.08 21.71
CA SER A 236 15.00 -4.92 23.15
C SER A 236 13.78 -5.74 23.57
N SER A 237 13.89 -6.48 24.67
CA SER A 237 12.95 -7.48 25.21
C SER A 237 11.56 -6.94 25.59
N ALA A 238 11.09 -5.88 24.96
CA ALA A 238 9.76 -5.34 25.12
C ALA A 238 8.85 -5.90 24.02
N ASN A 239 7.77 -6.55 24.43
CA ASN A 239 6.68 -7.07 23.61
C ASN A 239 6.41 -6.21 22.38
N VAL A 240 6.78 -6.70 21.19
CA VAL A 240 6.43 -6.07 19.92
C VAL A 240 4.98 -6.45 19.62
N PRO A 241 4.01 -5.52 19.68
CA PRO A 241 2.63 -5.82 19.32
C PRO A 241 2.58 -6.22 17.83
N ARG A 242 1.98 -7.35 17.53
CA ARG A 242 1.72 -7.77 16.14
C ARG A 242 0.63 -6.88 15.54
N LEU A 243 0.78 -6.48 14.29
CA LEU A 243 -0.33 -5.94 13.50
C LEU A 243 -1.40 -7.02 13.38
N SER A 244 -2.43 -6.97 14.24
CA SER A 244 -3.57 -7.87 14.15
C SER A 244 -4.33 -7.55 12.86
N ILE A 245 -4.39 -8.51 11.98
CA ILE A 245 -5.33 -8.50 10.86
C ILE A 245 -6.67 -8.87 11.48
N PRO A 246 -7.74 -8.07 11.41
CA PRO A 246 -9.06 -8.54 11.78
C PRO A 246 -9.41 -9.69 10.84
N SER A 247 -9.41 -10.91 11.36
CA SER A 247 -9.96 -12.06 10.66
C SER A 247 -11.47 -11.90 10.67
N THR A 248 -12.08 -11.52 9.59
CA THR A 248 -13.48 -11.78 9.32
C THR A 248 -13.64 -13.27 9.06
N SER A 249 -13.60 -14.06 10.12
CA SER A 249 -14.15 -15.41 10.12
C SER A 249 -15.63 -15.28 10.43
N GLU A 250 -16.44 -15.13 9.42
CA GLU A 250 -17.86 -15.46 9.55
C GLU A 250 -17.94 -16.96 9.84
N ASN A 251 -18.40 -17.29 11.04
CA ASN A 251 -18.85 -18.62 11.38
C ASN A 251 -20.03 -18.96 10.49
N ILE A 252 -19.79 -19.77 9.48
CA ILE A 252 -20.86 -20.56 8.84
C ILE A 252 -21.12 -21.70 9.84
N SER A 253 -22.09 -21.50 10.72
CA SER A 253 -22.72 -22.59 11.45
C SER A 253 -23.61 -23.34 10.49
N SER A 254 -23.10 -24.46 10.00
CA SER A 254 -23.95 -25.53 9.45
C SER A 254 -24.72 -26.12 10.61
N SER A 255 -26.01 -25.87 10.68
CA SER A 255 -26.96 -26.66 11.43
C SER A 255 -27.75 -27.51 10.43
N ASP A 256 -27.23 -28.71 10.18
CA ASP A 256 -28.06 -29.83 9.75
C ASP A 256 -28.94 -30.21 10.94
N ASP A 257 -30.23 -30.07 10.79
CA ASP A 257 -31.20 -30.77 11.62
C ASP A 257 -32.32 -31.29 10.68
N ASP A 258 -32.13 -32.58 10.37
CA ASP A 258 -33.18 -33.45 9.86
C ASP A 258 -34.26 -33.61 10.93
N SER A 259 -35.49 -33.31 10.61
CA SER A 259 -36.65 -34.00 11.20
C SER A 259 -37.84 -33.97 10.24
N GLU A 260 -38.16 -35.17 9.88
CA GLU A 260 -39.34 -35.62 9.13
C GLU A 260 -40.66 -35.25 9.84
N ASP A 261 -41.71 -35.36 9.02
CA ASP A 261 -43.11 -35.59 9.32
C ASP A 261 -44.04 -34.40 9.63
N ASP A 262 -44.96 -34.15 8.81
CA ASP A 262 -46.33 -34.57 8.74
C ASP A 262 -47.18 -33.67 7.83
N ASN A 263 -47.76 -34.34 6.83
CA ASN A 263 -48.86 -33.83 6.02
C ASN A 263 -50.15 -34.01 6.79
N PRO A 264 -51.17 -33.14 6.71
CA PRO A 264 -52.37 -33.58 6.04
C PRO A 264 -53.07 -32.54 5.15
N HIS A 265 -53.72 -33.11 4.15
CA HIS A 265 -54.59 -32.64 3.11
C HIS A 265 -55.66 -31.58 3.51
N PRO A 266 -56.19 -30.85 2.50
CA PRO A 266 -57.19 -29.80 2.65
C PRO A 266 -58.60 -30.34 2.62
N PRO A 267 -59.60 -29.59 3.05
CA PRO A 267 -60.97 -29.73 2.57
C PRO A 267 -61.36 -28.62 1.59
N SER A 268 -62.01 -29.08 0.58
CA SER A 268 -62.78 -28.41 -0.46
C SER A 268 -64.04 -27.77 0.05
N GLN A 269 -64.60 -26.79 -0.75
CA GLN A 269 -65.97 -26.31 -0.86
C GLN A 269 -66.45 -25.35 0.24
N ASP A 270 -67.00 -24.20 -0.06
CA ASP A 270 -67.95 -23.73 -1.09
C ASP A 270 -67.66 -22.32 -1.54
#